data_af551a94bb139d23025fdfc58cd6b10b
#
_entry.id   af551a94bb139d23025fdfc58cd6b10b
#
_cell.length_a   1.000
_cell.length_b   1.000
_cell.length_c   1.000
_cell.angle_alpha   90.00
_cell.angle_beta   90.00
_cell.angle_gamma   90.00
#
_symmetry.space_group_name_H-M   'P 1'
#
loop_
_entity.id
_entity.type
_entity.pdbx_description
1 polymer ?
#
loop_
_entity_poly.entity_id
_entity_poly.type
_entity_poly.pdbx_seq_one_letter_code
_entity_poly.pdbx_strand_id
1 'polypeptide(L)'
;LAQRFGQLGAWLLEQEFAHGDLKHDNIMVRPDGSLLLIDYDGMFVPALQGRQALELGGQGYQHPARTAQHFNRHLDDFSILIISLSLHALAAAPELYYEKTTDNLLLAQTDLQNLQTSAILNRLFVLNHPEVNRLMMLLFQSLAAQSLHIPQLPALLPKAEITYSKLIPYLKGGLYGFCTPDKKIVVPCVYDWAEPFREGLAWVNTGSTHYGYDGFIGGKWGFINTSGQEVVPCVYDGAGAFREGLARVKKNEKYGFINKNGQEVVPCVYDGAGDFREGLARVKKNEKYGFINKNGQEVVPCVYDGA
;
A
#
# COMPACT_ATOMS: atom_id res chain seq x y z
N LEU A 1 -10.19 5.69 0.08
CA LEU A 1 -10.67 4.86 1.20
C LEU A 1 -10.99 3.44 0.73
N ALA A 2 -11.75 3.24 -0.38
CA ALA A 2 -12.11 1.92 -0.90
C ALA A 2 -10.90 0.99 -1.10
N GLN A 3 -9.83 1.47 -1.73
CA GLN A 3 -8.61 0.69 -1.93
C GLN A 3 -7.95 0.27 -0.60
N ARG A 4 -7.84 1.20 0.37
CA ARG A 4 -7.24 0.91 1.69
C ARG A 4 -8.07 -0.08 2.49
N PHE A 5 -9.40 0.05 2.45
CA PHE A 5 -10.28 -0.91 3.08
C PHE A 5 -10.19 -2.28 2.39
N GLY A 6 -10.15 -2.32 1.06
CA GLY A 6 -9.95 -3.57 0.32
C GLY A 6 -8.66 -4.29 0.71
N GLN A 7 -7.55 -3.55 0.91
CA GLN A 7 -6.28 -4.11 1.41
C GLN A 7 -6.41 -4.67 2.83
N LEU A 8 -7.08 -3.94 3.74
CA LEU A 8 -7.38 -4.42 5.09
C LEU A 8 -8.25 -5.68 5.05
N GLY A 9 -9.31 -5.68 4.22
CA GLY A 9 -10.19 -6.83 4.03
C GLY A 9 -9.44 -8.04 3.50
N ALA A 10 -8.60 -7.88 2.47
CA ALA A 10 -7.79 -8.96 1.94
C ALA A 10 -6.86 -9.56 3.02
N TRP A 11 -6.24 -8.71 3.84
CA TRP A 11 -5.41 -9.16 4.95
C TRP A 11 -6.22 -9.89 6.03
N LEU A 12 -7.42 -9.39 6.41
CA LEU A 12 -8.28 -10.05 7.39
C LEU A 12 -8.71 -11.45 6.94
N LEU A 13 -9.06 -11.62 5.66
CA LEU A 13 -9.46 -12.92 5.10
C LEU A 13 -8.35 -13.99 5.13
N GLU A 14 -7.08 -13.58 5.23
CA GLU A 14 -5.93 -14.49 5.36
C GLU A 14 -5.66 -14.91 6.82
N GLN A 15 -6.31 -14.25 7.81
CA GLN A 15 -6.06 -14.53 9.22
C GLN A 15 -6.84 -15.74 9.71
N GLU A 16 -6.35 -16.34 10.82
CA GLU A 16 -7.06 -17.41 11.53
C GLU A 16 -8.07 -16.87 12.56
N PHE A 17 -8.25 -15.57 12.64
CA PHE A 17 -9.24 -14.89 13.50
C PHE A 17 -10.22 -14.09 12.64
N ALA A 18 -11.33 -13.67 13.24
CA ALA A 18 -12.28 -12.73 12.67
C ALA A 18 -12.70 -11.69 13.70
N HIS A 19 -12.99 -10.48 13.26
CA HIS A 19 -13.48 -9.39 14.12
C HIS A 19 -14.88 -9.70 14.69
N GLY A 20 -15.73 -10.29 13.87
CA GLY A 20 -17.05 -10.78 14.26
C GLY A 20 -18.15 -9.73 14.29
N ASP A 21 -17.83 -8.43 14.47
CA ASP A 21 -18.74 -7.30 14.30
C ASP A 21 -18.12 -6.20 13.44
N LEU A 22 -17.59 -6.58 12.28
CA LEU A 22 -17.00 -5.63 11.35
C LEU A 22 -18.10 -4.78 10.70
N LYS A 23 -18.10 -3.49 11.02
CA LYS A 23 -19.01 -2.45 10.50
C LYS A 23 -18.28 -1.12 10.39
N HIS A 24 -18.86 -0.14 9.70
CA HIS A 24 -18.20 1.15 9.47
C HIS A 24 -17.87 1.91 10.77
N ASP A 25 -18.70 1.80 11.82
CA ASP A 25 -18.47 2.44 13.13
C ASP A 25 -17.27 1.85 13.87
N ASN A 26 -16.91 0.59 13.58
CA ASN A 26 -15.78 -0.09 14.19
C ASN A 26 -14.47 0.09 13.38
N ILE A 27 -14.48 0.99 12.38
CA ILE A 27 -13.34 1.30 11.53
C ILE A 27 -13.01 2.80 11.60
N MET A 28 -12.01 3.14 12.36
CA MET A 28 -11.53 4.52 12.45
C MET A 28 -10.55 4.85 11.33
N VAL A 29 -10.70 6.03 10.73
CA VAL A 29 -9.76 6.57 9.75
C VAL A 29 -8.86 7.60 10.44
N ARG A 30 -7.56 7.35 10.48
CA ARG A 30 -6.57 8.29 11.04
C ARG A 30 -6.25 9.43 10.07
N PRO A 31 -5.64 10.53 10.54
CA PRO A 31 -5.28 11.67 9.68
C PRO A 31 -4.35 11.30 8.51
N ASP A 32 -3.48 10.29 8.67
CA ASP A 32 -2.63 9.75 7.61
C ASP A 32 -3.39 8.82 6.64
N GLY A 33 -4.69 8.61 6.92
CA GLY A 33 -5.59 7.75 6.18
C GLY A 33 -5.41 6.26 6.46
N SER A 34 -4.58 5.85 7.43
CA SER A 34 -4.53 4.46 7.91
C SER A 34 -5.83 4.10 8.62
N LEU A 35 -6.18 2.80 8.58
CA LEU A 35 -7.39 2.27 9.21
C LEU A 35 -7.02 1.60 10.52
N LEU A 36 -7.86 1.82 11.55
CA LEU A 36 -7.77 1.17 12.84
C LEU A 36 -9.10 0.49 13.14
N LEU A 37 -9.05 -0.80 13.44
CA LEU A 37 -10.21 -1.53 13.97
C LEU A 37 -10.34 -1.30 15.46
N ILE A 38 -11.57 -1.19 15.94
CA ILE A 38 -11.94 -1.05 17.34
C ILE A 38 -13.10 -1.98 17.66
N ASP A 39 -13.39 -2.20 18.95
CA ASP A 39 -14.53 -3.00 19.42
C ASP A 39 -14.43 -4.49 19.02
N TYR A 40 -13.55 -5.20 19.72
CA TYR A 40 -13.24 -6.62 19.46
C TYR A 40 -14.10 -7.61 20.27
N ASP A 41 -15.20 -7.19 20.86
CA ASP A 41 -16.01 -8.04 21.76
C ASP A 41 -16.63 -9.25 21.05
N GLY A 42 -16.94 -9.14 19.77
CA GLY A 42 -17.43 -10.22 18.90
C GLY A 42 -16.37 -11.13 18.30
N MET A 43 -15.09 -10.97 18.65
CA MET A 43 -13.96 -11.58 17.97
C MET A 43 -13.94 -13.11 18.09
N PHE A 44 -13.70 -13.78 16.95
CA PHE A 44 -13.32 -15.18 16.90
C PHE A 44 -11.79 -15.31 16.87
N VAL A 45 -11.28 -16.24 17.69
CA VAL A 45 -9.89 -16.71 17.65
C VAL A 45 -9.88 -18.25 17.70
N PRO A 46 -8.84 -18.95 17.19
CA PRO A 46 -8.81 -20.42 17.16
C PRO A 46 -9.08 -21.12 18.48
N ALA A 47 -8.68 -20.48 19.62
CA ALA A 47 -8.93 -21.00 20.96
C ALA A 47 -10.43 -21.07 21.33
N LEU A 48 -11.31 -20.39 20.59
CA LEU A 48 -12.76 -20.39 20.77
C LEU A 48 -13.49 -21.33 19.78
N GLN A 49 -12.76 -22.12 19.00
CA GLN A 49 -13.34 -23.09 18.06
C GLN A 49 -14.35 -24.01 18.76
N GLY A 50 -15.53 -24.16 18.14
CA GLY A 50 -16.63 -25.00 18.67
C GLY A 50 -17.50 -24.30 19.72
N ARG A 51 -17.24 -23.03 20.06
CA ARG A 51 -18.14 -22.21 20.87
C ARG A 51 -19.18 -21.50 19.98
N GLN A 52 -20.19 -20.92 20.62
CA GLN A 52 -21.17 -20.07 19.96
C GLN A 52 -20.79 -18.60 20.10
N ALA A 53 -21.15 -17.80 19.12
CA ALA A 53 -21.02 -16.34 19.20
C ALA A 53 -21.96 -15.79 20.28
N LEU A 54 -21.45 -14.88 21.09
CA LEU A 54 -22.26 -14.15 22.08
C LEU A 54 -23.10 -13.05 21.43
N GLU A 55 -22.59 -12.50 20.30
CA GLU A 55 -23.22 -11.43 19.53
C GLU A 55 -23.22 -11.78 18.05
N LEU A 56 -24.22 -11.27 17.33
CA LEU A 56 -24.36 -11.53 15.88
C LEU A 56 -23.82 -10.39 15.02
N GLY A 57 -23.34 -9.31 15.65
CA GLY A 57 -22.84 -8.13 14.96
C GLY A 57 -23.92 -7.22 14.36
N GLY A 58 -23.50 -6.15 13.69
CA GLY A 58 -24.37 -5.10 13.17
C GLY A 58 -25.28 -5.54 12.03
N GLN A 59 -26.56 -5.23 12.15
CA GLN A 59 -27.54 -5.50 11.10
C GLN A 59 -27.16 -4.75 9.80
N GLY A 60 -27.31 -5.42 8.66
CA GLY A 60 -26.92 -4.88 7.36
C GLY A 60 -25.44 -5.13 6.99
N TYR A 61 -24.60 -5.51 7.96
CA TYR A 61 -23.21 -5.95 7.71
C TYR A 61 -23.05 -7.46 7.83
N GLN A 62 -24.01 -8.14 8.41
CA GLN A 62 -23.99 -9.59 8.60
C GLN A 62 -24.86 -10.30 7.60
N HIS A 63 -24.41 -11.48 7.16
CA HIS A 63 -25.21 -12.32 6.27
C HIS A 63 -26.55 -12.67 6.93
N PRO A 64 -27.70 -12.53 6.23
CA PRO A 64 -29.02 -12.81 6.82
C PRO A 64 -29.19 -14.21 7.42
N ALA A 65 -28.45 -15.21 6.91
CA ALA A 65 -28.45 -16.59 7.43
C ALA A 65 -27.51 -16.79 8.64
N ARG A 66 -26.81 -15.75 9.13
CA ARG A 66 -25.91 -15.88 10.29
C ARG A 66 -26.69 -16.21 11.57
N THR A 67 -26.19 -17.20 12.31
CA THR A 67 -26.68 -17.58 13.63
C THR A 67 -25.52 -17.65 14.62
N ALA A 68 -25.78 -17.79 15.90
CA ALA A 68 -24.75 -17.93 16.94
C ALA A 68 -23.85 -19.16 16.73
N GLN A 69 -24.30 -20.17 15.99
CA GLN A 69 -23.51 -21.37 15.67
C GLN A 69 -22.43 -21.10 14.61
N HIS A 70 -22.60 -20.06 13.81
CA HIS A 70 -21.60 -19.63 12.83
C HIS A 70 -20.54 -18.79 13.53
N PHE A 71 -19.64 -19.44 14.29
CA PHE A 71 -18.55 -18.78 15.01
C PHE A 71 -17.22 -19.38 14.57
N ASN A 72 -16.63 -18.76 13.55
CA ASN A 72 -15.40 -19.20 12.89
C ASN A 72 -14.70 -18.03 12.18
N ARG A 73 -13.55 -18.28 11.56
CA ARG A 73 -12.72 -17.26 10.89
C ARG A 73 -13.38 -16.56 9.69
N HIS A 74 -14.49 -17.06 9.18
CA HIS A 74 -15.22 -16.51 8.03
C HIS A 74 -16.34 -15.55 8.42
N LEU A 75 -16.39 -15.12 9.69
CA LEU A 75 -17.44 -14.21 10.17
C LEU A 75 -17.44 -12.86 9.44
N ASP A 76 -16.26 -12.40 9.01
CA ASP A 76 -16.11 -11.09 8.39
C ASP A 76 -16.23 -11.11 6.86
N ASP A 77 -16.28 -12.27 6.20
CA ASP A 77 -16.34 -12.35 4.73
C ASP A 77 -17.47 -11.48 4.16
N PHE A 78 -18.68 -11.60 4.73
CA PHE A 78 -19.84 -10.84 4.27
C PHE A 78 -19.74 -9.35 4.61
N SER A 79 -19.27 -9.00 5.80
CA SER A 79 -19.06 -7.60 6.21
C SER A 79 -18.04 -6.91 5.30
N ILE A 80 -16.94 -7.59 4.98
CA ILE A 80 -15.92 -7.08 4.06
C ILE A 80 -16.51 -6.84 2.67
N LEU A 81 -17.34 -7.77 2.17
CA LEU A 81 -18.03 -7.61 0.90
C LEU A 81 -18.96 -6.39 0.90
N ILE A 82 -19.81 -6.24 1.91
CA ILE A 82 -20.77 -5.13 2.04
C ILE A 82 -20.07 -3.77 2.13
N ILE A 83 -19.03 -3.66 2.96
CA ILE A 83 -18.28 -2.42 3.12
C ILE A 83 -17.50 -2.09 1.83
N SER A 84 -16.86 -3.07 1.20
CA SER A 84 -16.17 -2.87 -0.08
C SER A 84 -17.12 -2.39 -1.17
N LEU A 85 -18.27 -3.05 -1.32
CA LEU A 85 -19.32 -2.66 -2.27
C LEU A 85 -19.77 -1.22 -2.02
N SER A 86 -20.09 -0.89 -0.76
CA SER A 86 -20.54 0.46 -0.38
C SER A 86 -19.51 1.53 -0.69
N LEU A 87 -18.24 1.29 -0.35
CA LEU A 87 -17.15 2.24 -0.59
C LEU A 87 -16.86 2.46 -2.08
N HIS A 88 -16.90 1.39 -2.89
CA HIS A 88 -16.74 1.52 -4.35
C HIS A 88 -17.93 2.25 -4.99
N ALA A 89 -19.15 1.97 -4.55
CA ALA A 89 -20.35 2.65 -5.01
C ALA A 89 -20.30 4.16 -4.67
N LEU A 90 -20.00 4.51 -3.43
CA LEU A 90 -19.88 5.89 -2.97
C LEU A 90 -18.71 6.65 -3.62
N ALA A 91 -17.64 5.95 -4.00
CA ALA A 91 -16.54 6.56 -4.75
C ALA A 91 -16.95 6.89 -6.20
N ALA A 92 -17.79 6.06 -6.81
CA ALA A 92 -18.29 6.25 -8.17
C ALA A 92 -19.49 7.21 -8.26
N ALA A 93 -20.33 7.25 -7.24
CA ALA A 93 -21.55 8.05 -7.14
C ALA A 93 -21.74 8.56 -5.69
N PRO A 94 -21.07 9.66 -5.30
CA PRO A 94 -21.12 10.18 -3.91
C PRO A 94 -22.54 10.59 -3.46
N GLU A 95 -23.40 10.94 -4.37
CA GLU A 95 -24.81 11.30 -4.11
C GLU A 95 -25.61 10.18 -3.46
N LEU A 96 -25.24 8.91 -3.67
CA LEU A 96 -25.87 7.75 -3.04
C LEU A 96 -25.84 7.82 -1.51
N TYR A 97 -24.88 8.54 -0.92
CA TYR A 97 -24.81 8.74 0.52
C TYR A 97 -26.04 9.49 1.06
N TYR A 98 -26.60 10.39 0.29
CA TYR A 98 -27.79 11.17 0.65
C TYR A 98 -29.11 10.48 0.28
N GLU A 99 -29.05 9.44 -0.55
CA GLU A 99 -30.22 8.63 -0.94
C GLU A 99 -30.49 7.48 0.03
N LYS A 100 -29.52 7.13 0.89
CA LYS A 100 -29.68 6.03 1.87
C LYS A 100 -30.71 6.35 2.95
N THR A 101 -31.44 5.31 3.37
CA THR A 101 -32.50 5.40 4.38
C THR A 101 -32.08 4.78 5.73
N THR A 102 -30.79 4.60 5.95
CA THR A 102 -30.23 3.87 7.09
C THR A 102 -28.99 4.59 7.63
N ASP A 103 -28.65 4.33 8.88
CA ASP A 103 -27.38 4.78 9.49
C ASP A 103 -26.19 3.95 9.04
N ASN A 104 -26.41 2.81 8.37
CA ASN A 104 -25.34 2.03 7.77
C ASN A 104 -24.62 2.81 6.66
N LEU A 105 -23.46 2.31 6.20
CA LEU A 105 -22.65 3.00 5.19
C LEU A 105 -23.44 3.25 3.89
N LEU A 106 -24.17 2.23 3.40
CA LEU A 106 -25.04 2.35 2.23
C LEU A 106 -26.26 1.40 2.28
N LEU A 107 -26.03 0.09 2.50
CA LEU A 107 -27.06 -0.94 2.43
C LEU A 107 -27.69 -1.19 3.80
N ALA A 108 -29.03 -1.29 3.85
CA ALA A 108 -29.79 -1.71 5.02
C ALA A 108 -30.01 -3.23 5.00
N GLN A 109 -30.38 -3.80 6.15
CA GLN A 109 -30.78 -5.21 6.23
C GLN A 109 -31.98 -5.52 5.32
N THR A 110 -32.91 -4.58 5.18
CA THR A 110 -34.09 -4.70 4.32
C THR A 110 -33.71 -4.80 2.84
N ASP A 111 -32.62 -4.16 2.40
CA ASP A 111 -32.11 -4.27 1.02
C ASP A 111 -31.61 -5.68 0.73
N LEU A 112 -30.96 -6.32 1.72
CA LEU A 112 -30.44 -7.68 1.61
C LEU A 112 -31.54 -8.76 1.66
N GLN A 113 -32.65 -8.45 2.29
CA GLN A 113 -33.82 -9.33 2.38
C GLN A 113 -34.76 -9.21 1.17
N ASN A 114 -34.78 -8.05 0.51
CA ASN A 114 -35.74 -7.72 -0.56
C ASN A 114 -34.99 -7.21 -1.81
N LEU A 115 -34.14 -8.05 -2.38
CA LEU A 115 -33.23 -7.68 -3.49
C LEU A 115 -33.93 -7.04 -4.69
N GLN A 116 -35.14 -7.51 -5.03
CA GLN A 116 -35.89 -7.05 -6.21
C GLN A 116 -36.51 -5.66 -6.02
N THR A 117 -36.80 -5.27 -4.78
CA THR A 117 -37.49 -4.01 -4.46
C THR A 117 -36.56 -2.96 -3.84
N SER A 118 -35.33 -3.30 -3.57
CA SER A 118 -34.34 -2.38 -3.03
C SER A 118 -34.04 -1.24 -4.03
N ALA A 119 -34.32 -0.02 -3.64
CA ALA A 119 -34.03 1.17 -4.44
C ALA A 119 -32.51 1.35 -4.61
N ILE A 120 -31.72 1.14 -3.54
CA ILE A 120 -30.26 1.27 -3.58
C ILE A 120 -29.65 0.22 -4.50
N LEU A 121 -30.02 -1.07 -4.40
CA LEU A 121 -29.48 -2.11 -5.28
C LEU A 121 -29.82 -1.83 -6.75
N ASN A 122 -31.02 -1.33 -7.05
CA ASN A 122 -31.39 -0.90 -8.40
C ASN A 122 -30.53 0.26 -8.88
N ARG A 123 -30.20 1.24 -8.02
CA ARG A 123 -29.29 2.34 -8.35
C ARG A 123 -27.88 1.83 -8.64
N LEU A 124 -27.36 0.87 -7.83
CA LEU A 124 -26.05 0.26 -8.07
C LEU A 124 -25.99 -0.49 -9.40
N PHE A 125 -27.07 -1.18 -9.76
CA PHE A 125 -27.17 -1.89 -11.04
C PHE A 125 -27.11 -0.91 -12.23
N VAL A 126 -27.84 0.23 -12.14
CA VAL A 126 -27.84 1.28 -13.18
C VAL A 126 -26.51 2.00 -13.27
N LEU A 127 -25.76 2.11 -12.17
CA LEU A 127 -24.43 2.75 -12.13
C LEU A 127 -23.42 2.10 -13.09
N ASN A 128 -23.60 0.80 -13.36
CA ASN A 128 -22.80 0.00 -14.30
C ASN A 128 -21.28 0.17 -14.14
N HIS A 129 -20.81 0.30 -12.91
CA HIS A 129 -19.39 0.40 -12.59
C HIS A 129 -18.75 -0.99 -12.45
N PRO A 130 -17.63 -1.30 -13.14
CA PRO A 130 -17.07 -2.66 -13.19
C PRO A 130 -16.83 -3.30 -11.82
N GLU A 131 -16.21 -2.59 -10.86
CA GLU A 131 -15.93 -3.15 -9.52
C GLU A 131 -17.20 -3.32 -8.70
N VAL A 132 -18.16 -2.36 -8.79
CA VAL A 132 -19.46 -2.47 -8.15
C VAL A 132 -20.20 -3.69 -8.67
N ASN A 133 -20.23 -3.89 -9.99
CA ASN A 133 -20.90 -5.04 -10.62
C ASN A 133 -20.31 -6.39 -10.16
N ARG A 134 -18.96 -6.49 -10.06
CA ARG A 134 -18.29 -7.71 -9.58
C ARG A 134 -18.66 -8.01 -8.12
N LEU A 135 -18.63 -7.02 -7.24
CA LEU A 135 -18.98 -7.16 -5.83
C LEU A 135 -20.48 -7.45 -5.65
N MET A 136 -21.36 -6.84 -6.44
CA MET A 136 -22.79 -7.17 -6.46
C MET A 136 -23.05 -8.62 -6.90
N MET A 137 -22.31 -9.12 -7.88
CA MET A 137 -22.41 -10.52 -8.31
C MET A 137 -22.09 -11.48 -7.14
N LEU A 138 -21.00 -11.21 -6.40
CA LEU A 138 -20.65 -12.02 -5.22
C LEU A 138 -21.70 -11.89 -4.11
N LEU A 139 -22.26 -10.70 -3.90
CA LEU A 139 -23.35 -10.49 -2.93
C LEU A 139 -24.54 -11.39 -3.25
N PHE A 140 -25.02 -11.38 -4.50
CA PHE A 140 -26.14 -12.21 -4.91
C PHE A 140 -25.84 -13.71 -4.83
N GLN A 141 -24.61 -14.13 -5.18
CA GLN A 141 -24.17 -15.52 -5.05
C GLN A 141 -24.14 -15.97 -3.59
N SER A 142 -23.59 -15.16 -2.68
CA SER A 142 -23.54 -15.46 -1.24
C SER A 142 -24.95 -15.60 -0.65
N LEU A 143 -25.83 -14.65 -0.95
CA LEU A 143 -27.21 -14.67 -0.47
C LEU A 143 -27.99 -15.88 -1.01
N ALA A 144 -27.81 -16.24 -2.29
CA ALA A 144 -28.47 -17.43 -2.89
C ALA A 144 -27.92 -18.74 -2.32
N ALA A 145 -26.61 -18.81 -2.05
CA ALA A 145 -25.99 -20.00 -1.47
C ALA A 145 -26.21 -20.14 0.03
N GLN A 146 -26.71 -19.09 0.70
CA GLN A 146 -26.84 -19.01 2.16
C GLN A 146 -25.52 -19.34 2.88
N SER A 147 -24.40 -18.97 2.29
CA SER A 147 -23.04 -19.25 2.78
C SER A 147 -22.38 -17.99 3.33
N LEU A 148 -21.86 -18.06 4.55
CA LEU A 148 -21.06 -16.99 5.14
C LEU A 148 -19.66 -16.93 4.52
N HIS A 149 -19.10 -18.07 4.11
CA HIS A 149 -17.81 -18.12 3.45
C HIS A 149 -17.92 -17.75 1.97
N ILE A 150 -17.11 -16.80 1.53
CA ILE A 150 -17.08 -16.24 0.16
C ILE A 150 -15.69 -16.46 -0.45
N PRO A 151 -15.39 -17.67 -0.96
CA PRO A 151 -14.04 -18.05 -1.40
C PRO A 151 -13.48 -17.19 -2.54
N GLN A 152 -14.34 -16.54 -3.34
CA GLN A 152 -13.93 -15.70 -4.45
C GLN A 152 -13.58 -14.25 -4.03
N LEU A 153 -13.99 -13.82 -2.82
CA LEU A 153 -13.81 -12.44 -2.34
C LEU A 153 -12.33 -11.99 -2.31
N PRO A 154 -11.36 -12.80 -1.83
CA PRO A 154 -9.96 -12.40 -1.81
C PRO A 154 -9.37 -12.07 -3.19
N ALA A 155 -9.91 -12.68 -4.26
CA ALA A 155 -9.45 -12.42 -5.62
C ALA A 155 -9.93 -11.07 -6.19
N LEU A 156 -10.99 -10.49 -5.62
CA LEU A 156 -11.54 -9.19 -6.00
C LEU A 156 -11.00 -8.03 -5.17
N LEU A 157 -10.39 -8.32 -4.03
CA LEU A 157 -9.82 -7.28 -3.18
C LEU A 157 -8.38 -6.96 -3.61
N PRO A 158 -7.97 -5.68 -3.55
CA PRO A 158 -6.59 -5.32 -3.83
C PRO A 158 -5.69 -6.02 -2.80
N LYS A 159 -4.66 -6.71 -3.29
CA LYS A 159 -3.68 -7.30 -2.38
C LYS A 159 -3.08 -6.20 -1.51
N ALA A 160 -2.98 -6.45 -0.21
CA ALA A 160 -2.26 -5.58 0.67
C ALA A 160 -0.81 -5.54 0.19
N GLU A 161 -0.37 -4.42 -0.35
CA GLU A 161 1.05 -4.13 -0.33
C GLU A 161 1.38 -3.93 1.15
N ILE A 162 2.02 -4.92 1.77
CA ILE A 162 2.50 -4.80 3.15
C ILE A 162 3.61 -3.77 3.11
N THR A 163 3.24 -2.50 3.22
CA THR A 163 4.20 -1.42 3.47
C THR A 163 4.61 -1.54 4.94
N TYR A 164 5.68 -2.24 5.20
CA TYR A 164 6.29 -2.24 6.52
C TYR A 164 6.67 -0.80 6.87
N SER A 165 6.07 -0.24 7.91
CA SER A 165 6.28 1.14 8.35
C SER A 165 7.73 1.48 8.66
N LYS A 166 8.60 0.47 8.84
CA LYS A 166 10.04 0.63 9.05
C LYS A 166 10.78 -0.66 8.68
N LEU A 167 11.32 -0.71 7.47
CA LEU A 167 12.33 -1.69 7.11
C LEU A 167 13.72 -1.14 7.41
N ILE A 168 14.57 -1.97 7.97
CA ILE A 168 15.97 -1.64 8.26
C ILE A 168 16.90 -2.51 7.42
N PRO A 169 18.03 -1.98 6.92
CA PRO A 169 19.05 -2.79 6.28
C PRO A 169 19.52 -3.90 7.21
N TYR A 170 19.62 -5.11 6.69
CA TYR A 170 19.98 -6.30 7.46
C TYR A 170 21.05 -7.10 6.73
N LEU A 171 22.18 -7.31 7.41
CA LEU A 171 23.33 -8.06 6.87
C LEU A 171 23.25 -9.53 7.33
N LYS A 172 23.27 -10.46 6.35
CA LYS A 172 23.34 -11.89 6.61
C LYS A 172 24.18 -12.58 5.52
N GLY A 173 25.15 -13.38 5.96
CA GLY A 173 26.04 -14.10 5.02
C GLY A 173 26.90 -13.20 4.14
N GLY A 174 27.21 -11.97 4.58
CA GLY A 174 28.00 -11.00 3.81
C GLY A 174 27.19 -10.16 2.83
N LEU A 175 25.88 -10.41 2.71
CA LEU A 175 24.98 -9.66 1.82
C LEU A 175 23.89 -8.92 2.59
N TYR A 176 23.47 -7.79 2.05
CA TYR A 176 22.41 -6.95 2.58
C TYR A 176 21.05 -7.30 2.00
N GLY A 177 20.04 -7.23 2.83
CA GLY A 177 18.62 -7.22 2.51
C GLY A 177 17.91 -6.29 3.48
N PHE A 178 16.62 -6.51 3.71
CA PHE A 178 15.87 -5.70 4.68
C PHE A 178 15.00 -6.58 5.55
N CYS A 179 14.92 -6.22 6.82
CA CYS A 179 14.04 -6.87 7.79
C CYS A 179 13.19 -5.84 8.54
N THR A 180 12.15 -6.32 9.19
CA THR A 180 11.36 -5.58 10.17
C THR A 180 12.16 -5.39 11.47
N PRO A 181 11.77 -4.48 12.39
CA PRO A 181 12.43 -4.32 13.69
C PRO A 181 12.52 -5.60 14.53
N ASP A 182 11.56 -6.52 14.38
CA ASP A 182 11.53 -7.86 14.99
C ASP A 182 12.37 -8.91 14.23
N LYS A 183 13.20 -8.47 13.28
CA LYS A 183 14.15 -9.27 12.49
C LYS A 183 13.50 -10.27 11.50
N LYS A 184 12.24 -10.10 11.15
CA LYS A 184 11.63 -10.85 10.04
C LYS A 184 12.18 -10.32 8.72
N ILE A 185 12.88 -11.17 7.96
CA ILE A 185 13.40 -10.80 6.63
C ILE A 185 12.23 -10.60 5.66
N VAL A 186 12.17 -9.43 5.05
CA VAL A 186 11.18 -9.03 4.05
C VAL A 186 11.79 -9.01 2.67
N VAL A 187 12.96 -8.38 2.54
CA VAL A 187 13.75 -8.38 1.31
C VAL A 187 14.94 -9.31 1.51
N PRO A 188 15.10 -10.34 0.69
CA PRO A 188 16.23 -11.28 0.80
C PRO A 188 17.58 -10.57 0.80
N CYS A 189 18.56 -11.15 1.52
CA CYS A 189 19.93 -10.64 1.56
C CYS A 189 20.67 -11.08 0.29
N VAL A 190 20.63 -10.25 -0.75
CA VAL A 190 21.20 -10.51 -2.09
C VAL A 190 22.01 -9.33 -2.63
N TYR A 191 22.09 -8.21 -1.90
CA TYR A 191 22.81 -7.00 -2.30
C TYR A 191 24.14 -6.90 -1.61
N ASP A 192 25.16 -6.39 -2.30
CA ASP A 192 26.47 -6.13 -1.68
C ASP A 192 26.42 -4.96 -0.71
N TRP A 193 25.50 -4.00 -0.97
CA TRP A 193 25.19 -2.90 -0.08
C TRP A 193 23.73 -2.48 -0.16
N ALA A 194 23.17 -1.99 0.94
CA ALA A 194 21.82 -1.42 1.00
C ALA A 194 21.77 -0.28 2.02
N GLU A 195 21.09 0.78 1.63
CA GLU A 195 20.87 1.96 2.47
C GLU A 195 19.42 2.05 2.94
N PRO A 196 19.14 2.74 4.06
CA PRO A 196 17.79 2.86 4.59
C PRO A 196 16.80 3.47 3.58
N PHE A 197 15.55 3.04 3.66
CA PHE A 197 14.47 3.60 2.87
C PHE A 197 14.29 5.10 3.13
N ARG A 198 14.22 5.86 2.04
CA ARG A 198 13.89 7.29 2.02
C ARG A 198 12.80 7.51 0.99
N GLU A 199 11.73 8.17 1.39
CA GLU A 199 10.56 8.44 0.53
C GLU A 199 9.99 7.19 -0.17
N GLY A 200 10.08 6.01 0.49
CA GLY A 200 9.56 4.74 0.01
C GLY A 200 10.51 3.92 -0.86
N LEU A 201 11.72 4.42 -1.14
CA LEU A 201 12.74 3.74 -1.94
C LEU A 201 14.06 3.64 -1.17
N ALA A 202 14.77 2.51 -1.37
CA ALA A 202 16.12 2.29 -0.86
C ALA A 202 17.07 2.09 -2.04
N TRP A 203 18.26 2.71 -2.01
CA TRP A 203 19.25 2.39 -3.02
C TRP A 203 20.13 1.23 -2.57
N VAL A 204 20.39 0.36 -3.51
CA VAL A 204 21.10 -0.90 -3.32
C VAL A 204 22.21 -1.03 -4.35
N ASN A 205 23.25 -1.81 -4.01
CA ASN A 205 24.37 -2.08 -4.90
C ASN A 205 24.49 -3.57 -5.17
N THR A 206 24.89 -3.92 -6.39
CA THR A 206 25.21 -5.29 -6.82
C THR A 206 26.50 -5.31 -7.63
N GLY A 207 27.30 -6.36 -7.48
CA GLY A 207 28.54 -6.56 -8.23
C GLY A 207 29.72 -5.74 -7.69
N SER A 208 29.64 -5.25 -6.42
CA SER A 208 30.77 -4.60 -5.78
C SER A 208 31.71 -5.61 -5.11
N THR A 209 32.97 -5.25 -4.99
CA THR A 209 33.95 -5.99 -4.18
C THR A 209 34.24 -5.20 -2.91
N HIS A 210 34.16 -5.92 -1.76
CA HIS A 210 34.45 -5.33 -0.46
C HIS A 210 35.98 -5.26 -0.28
N TYR A 211 36.54 -4.08 -0.07
CA TYR A 211 37.96 -3.87 0.24
C TYR A 211 38.11 -3.19 1.60
N GLY A 212 38.31 -4.02 2.65
CA GLY A 212 38.68 -3.58 4.00
C GLY A 212 37.82 -2.46 4.61
N TYR A 213 38.45 -1.60 5.40
CA TYR A 213 37.80 -0.46 6.06
C TYR A 213 37.43 0.71 5.13
N ASP A 214 37.89 0.71 3.88
CA ASP A 214 37.83 1.86 2.98
C ASP A 214 36.62 1.86 2.01
N GLY A 215 35.67 0.93 2.14
CA GLY A 215 34.40 0.95 1.40
C GLY A 215 34.32 -0.05 0.25
N PHE A 216 33.28 0.12 -0.58
CA PHE A 216 32.98 -0.74 -1.72
C PHE A 216 33.60 -0.18 -3.00
N ILE A 217 34.26 -1.05 -3.77
CA ILE A 217 34.80 -0.69 -5.09
C ILE A 217 33.96 -1.37 -6.17
N GLY A 218 33.49 -0.60 -7.14
CA GLY A 218 32.73 -1.10 -8.28
C GLY A 218 31.27 -1.35 -7.99
N GLY A 219 30.69 -2.30 -8.71
CA GLY A 219 29.27 -2.59 -8.67
C GLY A 219 28.41 -1.51 -9.34
N LYS A 220 27.12 -1.74 -9.33
CA LYS A 220 26.11 -0.82 -9.87
C LYS A 220 25.02 -0.57 -8.85
N TRP A 221 24.53 0.64 -8.86
CA TRP A 221 23.49 1.12 -7.97
C TRP A 221 22.14 1.18 -8.67
N GLY A 222 21.10 0.79 -7.96
CA GLY A 222 19.70 0.87 -8.35
C GLY A 222 18.81 1.17 -7.15
N PHE A 223 17.51 1.06 -7.31
CA PHE A 223 16.55 1.35 -6.25
C PHE A 223 15.46 0.29 -6.19
N ILE A 224 15.10 -0.08 -4.97
CA ILE A 224 14.00 -1.00 -4.67
C ILE A 224 12.92 -0.32 -3.84
N ASN A 225 11.68 -0.80 -3.96
CA ASN A 225 10.58 -0.41 -3.09
C ASN A 225 10.54 -1.28 -1.80
N THR A 226 9.63 -0.99 -0.90
CA THR A 226 9.48 -1.69 0.38
C THR A 226 9.03 -3.15 0.26
N SER A 227 8.57 -3.60 -0.90
CA SER A 227 8.29 -5.02 -1.19
C SER A 227 9.51 -5.77 -1.74
N GLY A 228 10.65 -5.08 -1.93
CA GLY A 228 11.87 -5.62 -2.52
C GLY A 228 11.85 -5.68 -4.04
N GLN A 229 10.86 -5.07 -4.67
CA GLN A 229 10.79 -5.00 -6.12
C GLN A 229 11.75 -3.91 -6.62
N GLU A 230 12.56 -4.24 -7.63
CA GLU A 230 13.42 -3.30 -8.31
C GLU A 230 12.57 -2.30 -9.11
N VAL A 231 12.67 -1.01 -8.73
CA VAL A 231 12.00 0.11 -9.41
C VAL A 231 12.94 0.76 -10.42
N VAL A 232 14.22 0.84 -10.05
CA VAL A 232 15.29 1.35 -10.91
C VAL A 232 16.39 0.29 -10.96
N PRO A 233 16.71 -0.25 -12.14
CA PRO A 233 17.74 -1.26 -12.30
C PRO A 233 19.11 -0.80 -11.76
N CYS A 234 19.91 -1.77 -11.28
CA CYS A 234 21.29 -1.51 -10.86
C CYS A 234 22.19 -1.25 -12.07
N VAL A 235 22.17 0.00 -12.57
CA VAL A 235 22.92 0.43 -13.78
C VAL A 235 23.80 1.66 -13.56
N TYR A 236 23.65 2.34 -12.41
CA TYR A 236 24.38 3.58 -12.11
C TYR A 236 25.71 3.30 -11.42
N ASP A 237 26.71 4.14 -11.68
CA ASP A 237 28.03 4.09 -11.03
C ASP A 237 27.98 4.63 -9.61
N GLY A 238 26.94 5.39 -9.26
CA GLY A 238 26.68 5.91 -7.94
C GLY A 238 25.24 6.38 -7.82
N ALA A 239 24.69 6.36 -6.60
CA ALA A 239 23.37 6.84 -6.28
C ALA A 239 23.35 7.54 -4.92
N GLY A 240 22.32 8.35 -4.68
CA GLY A 240 22.01 8.96 -3.40
C GLY A 240 20.55 8.76 -3.02
N ALA A 241 20.17 9.11 -1.80
CA ALA A 241 18.81 9.00 -1.31
C ALA A 241 17.83 9.86 -2.12
N PHE A 242 16.59 9.39 -2.24
CA PHE A 242 15.50 10.26 -2.68
C PHE A 242 15.28 11.40 -1.68
N ARG A 243 15.24 12.60 -2.21
CA ARG A 243 14.90 13.82 -1.48
C ARG A 243 14.04 14.70 -2.36
N GLU A 244 12.90 15.14 -1.82
CA GLU A 244 11.92 15.96 -2.54
C GLU A 244 11.47 15.37 -3.88
N GLY A 245 11.41 14.01 -3.95
CA GLY A 245 10.96 13.28 -5.13
C GLY A 245 12.04 12.96 -6.16
N LEU A 246 13.28 13.41 -5.97
CA LEU A 246 14.41 13.19 -6.89
C LEU A 246 15.58 12.52 -6.17
N ALA A 247 16.30 11.65 -6.89
CA ALA A 247 17.55 11.05 -6.43
C ALA A 247 18.69 11.41 -7.36
N ARG A 248 19.82 11.78 -6.77
CA ARG A 248 21.06 11.94 -7.51
C ARG A 248 21.57 10.59 -7.97
N VAL A 249 22.00 10.52 -9.23
CA VAL A 249 22.65 9.34 -9.81
C VAL A 249 23.91 9.73 -10.54
N LYS A 250 24.88 8.80 -10.63
CA LYS A 250 26.12 8.98 -11.36
C LYS A 250 26.15 7.95 -12.51
N LYS A 251 26.49 8.40 -13.71
CA LYS A 251 26.68 7.54 -14.89
C LYS A 251 27.78 8.12 -15.76
N ASN A 252 28.73 7.29 -16.15
CA ASN A 252 29.88 7.71 -16.95
C ASN A 252 30.59 8.95 -16.35
N GLU A 253 30.92 8.87 -15.07
CA GLU A 253 31.61 9.95 -14.31
C GLU A 253 30.78 11.23 -14.10
N LYS A 254 29.59 11.36 -14.66
CA LYS A 254 28.73 12.54 -14.56
C LYS A 254 27.52 12.29 -13.66
N TYR A 255 27.07 13.34 -13.01
CA TYR A 255 25.91 13.33 -12.13
C TYR A 255 24.68 13.92 -12.81
N GLY A 256 23.52 13.33 -12.55
CA GLY A 256 22.19 13.76 -12.93
C GLY A 256 21.17 13.39 -11.87
N PHE A 257 19.89 13.51 -12.18
CA PHE A 257 18.81 13.20 -11.24
C PHE A 257 17.69 12.42 -11.93
N ILE A 258 17.15 11.46 -11.20
CA ILE A 258 16.00 10.64 -11.61
C ILE A 258 14.80 10.88 -10.69
N ASN A 259 13.59 10.67 -11.20
CA ASN A 259 12.37 10.61 -10.41
C ASN A 259 12.15 9.20 -9.83
N LYS A 260 11.09 9.03 -9.01
CA LYS A 260 10.75 7.76 -8.36
C LYS A 260 10.38 6.62 -9.33
N ASN A 261 10.09 6.93 -10.58
CA ASN A 261 9.83 5.95 -11.64
C ASN A 261 11.11 5.56 -12.42
N GLY A 262 12.28 6.07 -12.01
CA GLY A 262 13.55 5.83 -12.69
C GLY A 262 13.77 6.65 -13.96
N GLN A 263 12.89 7.61 -14.25
CA GLN A 263 13.05 8.49 -15.41
C GLN A 263 14.05 9.59 -15.09
N GLU A 264 15.00 9.80 -16.01
CA GLU A 264 15.98 10.88 -15.93
C GLU A 264 15.27 12.22 -16.12
N VAL A 265 15.27 13.06 -15.05
CA VAL A 265 14.70 14.41 -15.06
C VAL A 265 15.80 15.44 -15.38
N VAL A 266 16.99 15.19 -14.84
CA VAL A 266 18.18 15.99 -15.13
C VAL A 266 19.24 15.06 -15.68
N PRO A 267 19.70 15.27 -16.94
CA PRO A 267 20.70 14.42 -17.56
C PRO A 267 22.01 14.36 -16.76
N CYS A 268 22.72 13.23 -16.84
CA CYS A 268 24.02 13.05 -16.24
C CYS A 268 25.10 13.85 -17.01
N VAL A 269 25.20 15.15 -16.73
CA VAL A 269 26.11 16.09 -17.39
C VAL A 269 27.01 16.89 -16.43
N TYR A 270 26.75 16.82 -15.13
CA TYR A 270 27.47 17.59 -14.12
C TYR A 270 28.68 16.84 -13.57
N ASP A 271 29.76 17.54 -13.27
CA ASP A 271 31.00 17.02 -12.65
C ASP A 271 30.77 16.67 -11.15
N GLY A 272 29.78 17.31 -10.54
CA GLY A 272 29.34 17.06 -9.16
C GLY A 272 27.94 17.56 -8.94
N ALA A 273 27.23 16.92 -8.02
CA ALA A 273 25.88 17.32 -7.62
C ALA A 273 25.65 17.04 -6.12
N GLY A 274 24.92 17.92 -5.45
CA GLY A 274 24.35 17.70 -4.12
C GLY A 274 22.92 17.19 -4.20
N ASP A 275 22.35 16.81 -3.06
CA ASP A 275 20.94 16.45 -3.00
C ASP A 275 20.03 17.68 -3.09
N PHE A 276 18.78 17.51 -3.54
CA PHE A 276 17.78 18.58 -3.51
C PHE A 276 17.44 18.98 -2.07
N ARG A 277 17.39 20.29 -1.83
CA ARG A 277 16.90 20.90 -0.59
C ARG A 277 16.18 22.20 -0.93
N GLU A 278 14.99 22.39 -0.40
CA GLU A 278 14.17 23.61 -0.64
C GLU A 278 13.98 23.93 -2.14
N GLY A 279 13.81 22.84 -2.95
CA GLY A 279 13.59 22.96 -4.39
C GLY A 279 14.83 23.17 -5.25
N LEU A 280 16.04 23.28 -4.66
CA LEU A 280 17.29 23.52 -5.35
C LEU A 280 18.32 22.42 -5.09
N ALA A 281 19.14 22.13 -6.08
CA ALA A 281 20.32 21.28 -5.93
C ALA A 281 21.58 22.03 -6.39
N ARG A 282 22.64 21.97 -5.58
CA ARG A 282 23.95 22.45 -5.99
C ARG A 282 24.52 21.52 -7.05
N VAL A 283 25.05 22.08 -8.13
CA VAL A 283 25.72 21.34 -9.20
C VAL A 283 27.07 21.95 -9.51
N LYS A 284 28.00 21.13 -10.03
CA LYS A 284 29.31 21.55 -10.49
C LYS A 284 29.45 21.25 -11.97
N LYS A 285 29.90 22.19 -12.77
CA LYS A 285 30.16 22.04 -14.20
C LYS A 285 31.40 22.82 -14.59
N ASN A 286 32.37 22.21 -15.24
CA ASN A 286 33.63 22.84 -15.61
C ASN A 286 34.32 23.53 -14.42
N GLU A 287 34.37 22.80 -13.30
CA GLU A 287 34.94 23.25 -12.01
C GLU A 287 34.20 24.38 -11.31
N LYS A 288 33.16 24.93 -11.90
CA LYS A 288 32.36 26.02 -11.30
C LYS A 288 31.05 25.46 -10.71
N TYR A 289 30.60 26.08 -9.64
CA TYR A 289 29.37 25.73 -8.92
C TYR A 289 28.22 26.65 -9.32
N GLY A 290 27.03 26.09 -9.30
CA GLY A 290 25.76 26.75 -9.51
C GLY A 290 24.61 25.96 -8.86
N PHE A 291 23.37 26.38 -9.10
CA PHE A 291 22.20 25.73 -8.58
C PHE A 291 21.16 25.49 -9.69
N ILE A 292 20.50 24.36 -9.64
CA ILE A 292 19.40 24.00 -10.53
C ILE A 292 18.11 23.80 -9.74
N ASN A 293 16.98 24.04 -10.38
CA ASN A 293 15.65 23.65 -9.87
C ASN A 293 15.33 22.18 -10.21
N LYS A 294 14.16 21.68 -9.73
CA LYS A 294 13.72 20.30 -9.95
C LYS A 294 13.46 19.94 -11.43
N ASN A 295 13.33 20.91 -12.30
CA ASN A 295 13.20 20.71 -13.75
C ASN A 295 14.56 20.71 -14.48
N GLY A 296 15.67 20.82 -13.75
CA GLY A 296 17.02 20.87 -14.32
C GLY A 296 17.42 22.24 -14.89
N GLN A 297 16.62 23.29 -14.67
CA GLN A 297 16.94 24.63 -15.13
C GLN A 297 17.93 25.28 -14.16
N GLU A 298 19.00 25.89 -14.68
CA GLU A 298 19.95 26.67 -13.88
C GLU A 298 19.22 27.91 -13.34
N VAL A 299 19.09 27.98 -12.01
CA VAL A 299 18.61 29.17 -11.28
C VAL A 299 19.78 30.08 -10.94
N VAL A 300 20.93 29.50 -10.62
CA VAL A 300 22.21 30.18 -10.44
C VAL A 300 23.20 29.52 -11.39
N PRO A 301 23.77 30.27 -12.36
CA PRO A 301 24.66 29.67 -13.34
C PRO A 301 25.96 29.16 -12.69
N CYS A 302 26.57 28.15 -13.31
CA CYS A 302 27.83 27.56 -12.84
C CYS A 302 29.01 28.44 -13.16
N VAL A 303 29.21 29.49 -12.36
CA VAL A 303 30.28 30.48 -12.53
C VAL A 303 31.13 30.73 -11.25
N TYR A 304 30.73 30.15 -10.13
CA TYR A 304 31.36 30.39 -8.83
C TYR A 304 32.42 29.34 -8.49
N ASP A 305 33.51 29.76 -7.82
CA ASP A 305 34.62 28.88 -7.41
C ASP A 305 34.32 28.06 -6.17
N GLY A 306 33.26 28.43 -5.40
CA GLY A 306 32.79 27.75 -4.20
C GLY A 306 31.33 28.06 -3.96
N ALA A 307 30.60 27.16 -3.26
CA ALA A 307 29.20 27.30 -2.88
C ALA A 307 28.89 26.45 -1.64
#